data_380c6c7778755a0d59ec98c700f70cc8
#
_entry.id   380c6c7778755a0d59ec98c700f70cc8
#
_cell.length_a   1.000
_cell.length_b   1.000
_cell.length_c   1.000
_cell.angle_alpha   90.00
_cell.angle_beta   90.00
_cell.angle_gamma   90.00
#
_symmetry.space_group_name_H-M   'P 1'
#
loop_
_entity.id
_entity.type
_entity.pdbx_description
1 polymer ?
#
loop_
_entity_poly.entity_id
_entity_poly.type
_entity_poly.pdbx_seq_one_letter_code
_entity_poly.pdbx_strand_id
1 'polypeptide(L)'
;MFTIVGTVTPSARSRGHSADDVARTALRILDDDGLADLTMRRLATRLDVQPSALYWHFPNKQSLLAELSDRIVGRAASLLHGSGVVAEARALRDALLAYRDGAEVVSSTLALGLGSPAALDRLTAAVAAEGFSPDVATRAGTTLLHFVLGHVWHEQQRLQYDSVGVVAPGATPVCDADFAFGVDLIHRGLHASASRPA
;
A
#
# COMPACT_ATOMS: atom_id res chain seq x y z
N MET A 1 23.50 25.62 -59.50
CA MET A 1 22.81 26.29 -58.36
C MET A 1 21.77 25.33 -57.86
N PHE A 2 22.15 24.45 -56.89
CA PHE A 2 21.27 23.43 -56.34
C PHE A 2 20.90 23.86 -54.92
N THR A 3 19.61 24.19 -54.72
CA THR A 3 19.04 24.53 -53.42
C THR A 3 18.66 23.22 -52.74
N ILE A 4 19.34 22.89 -51.63
CA ILE A 4 18.96 21.77 -50.74
C ILE A 4 17.85 22.27 -49.81
N VAL A 5 16.63 21.81 -50.06
CA VAL A 5 15.51 21.99 -49.11
C VAL A 5 15.66 20.96 -48.03
N GLY A 6 16.12 21.39 -46.87
CA GLY A 6 16.16 20.56 -45.66
C GLY A 6 14.74 20.29 -45.14
N THR A 7 14.30 19.03 -45.22
CA THR A 7 13.07 18.55 -44.62
C THR A 7 13.25 18.55 -43.10
N VAL A 8 12.63 19.51 -42.40
CA VAL A 8 12.51 19.52 -40.97
C VAL A 8 11.46 18.45 -40.60
N THR A 9 11.93 17.32 -40.11
CA THR A 9 11.08 16.28 -39.53
C THR A 9 10.39 16.87 -38.30
N PRO A 10 9.04 16.82 -38.17
CA PRO A 10 8.38 17.30 -36.98
C PRO A 10 8.79 16.41 -35.82
N SER A 11 9.45 17.00 -34.80
CA SER A 11 9.72 16.38 -33.51
C SER A 11 8.43 15.76 -32.99
N ALA A 12 8.45 14.46 -32.68
CA ALA A 12 7.35 13.76 -32.07
C ALA A 12 6.95 14.54 -30.78
N ARG A 13 5.76 15.15 -30.84
CA ARG A 13 5.18 15.79 -29.65
C ARG A 13 5.18 14.77 -28.54
N SER A 14 5.99 14.99 -27.51
CA SER A 14 5.97 14.24 -26.27
C SER A 14 4.50 14.19 -25.80
N ARG A 15 3.87 13.01 -25.89
CA ARG A 15 2.59 12.80 -25.21
C ARG A 15 2.89 12.99 -23.73
N GLY A 16 2.26 14.00 -23.13
CA GLY A 16 2.42 14.26 -21.70
C GLY A 16 2.10 12.98 -20.91
N HIS A 17 2.79 12.77 -19.80
CA HIS A 17 2.53 11.62 -18.93
C HIS A 17 1.11 11.67 -18.39
N SER A 18 0.43 10.53 -18.36
CA SER A 18 -0.87 10.36 -17.72
C SER A 18 -0.73 10.27 -16.19
N ALA A 19 -1.82 10.45 -15.45
CA ALA A 19 -1.84 10.21 -14.01
C ALA A 19 -1.35 8.79 -13.66
N ASP A 20 -1.68 7.81 -14.50
CA ASP A 20 -1.23 6.43 -14.35
C ASP A 20 0.30 6.29 -14.55
N ASP A 21 0.90 6.98 -15.52
CA ASP A 21 2.37 6.98 -15.70
C ASP A 21 3.07 7.61 -14.50
N VAL A 22 2.51 8.70 -13.97
CA VAL A 22 3.03 9.37 -12.76
C VAL A 22 2.96 8.44 -11.55
N ALA A 23 1.80 7.81 -11.29
CA ALA A 23 1.62 6.90 -10.17
C ALA A 23 2.51 5.64 -10.29
N ARG A 24 2.64 5.04 -11.48
CA ARG A 24 3.54 3.90 -11.71
C ARG A 24 5.00 4.26 -11.46
N THR A 25 5.43 5.45 -11.87
CA THR A 25 6.81 5.91 -11.64
C THR A 25 7.03 6.19 -10.16
N ALA A 26 6.02 6.75 -9.46
CA ALA A 26 6.09 6.96 -8.02
C ALA A 26 6.18 5.64 -7.23
N LEU A 27 5.43 4.59 -7.64
CA LEU A 27 5.56 3.24 -7.04
C LEU A 27 6.97 2.66 -7.24
N ARG A 28 7.61 2.87 -8.40
CA ARG A 28 9.00 2.44 -8.59
C ARG A 28 9.98 3.18 -7.69
N ILE A 29 9.81 4.50 -7.54
CA ILE A 29 10.65 5.28 -6.60
C ILE A 29 10.43 4.80 -5.17
N LEU A 30 9.18 4.52 -4.78
CA LEU A 30 8.86 3.97 -3.47
C LEU A 30 9.58 2.64 -3.22
N ASP A 31 9.55 1.74 -4.19
CA ASP A 31 10.14 0.40 -4.10
C ASP A 31 11.68 0.45 -4.11
N ASP A 32 12.27 1.23 -5.01
CA ASP A 32 13.72 1.37 -5.15
C ASP A 32 14.35 2.13 -3.97
N ASP A 33 13.75 3.26 -3.58
CA ASP A 33 14.39 4.28 -2.76
C ASP A 33 13.69 4.52 -1.41
N GLY A 34 12.42 4.10 -1.26
CA GLY A 34 11.60 4.28 -0.06
C GLY A 34 10.80 5.58 -0.04
N LEU A 35 9.92 5.68 0.98
CA LEU A 35 8.98 6.79 1.13
C LEU A 35 9.65 8.15 1.40
N ALA A 36 10.78 8.14 2.13
CA ALA A 36 11.53 9.36 2.43
C ALA A 36 12.05 10.04 1.16
N ASP A 37 12.48 9.25 0.19
CA ASP A 37 13.01 9.71 -1.09
C ASP A 37 11.93 9.99 -2.15
N LEU A 38 10.70 9.58 -1.94
CA LEU A 38 9.59 9.89 -2.81
C LEU A 38 9.16 11.35 -2.63
N THR A 39 9.68 12.23 -3.48
CA THR A 39 9.33 13.66 -3.51
C THR A 39 8.78 14.04 -4.88
N MET A 40 7.92 15.07 -4.95
CA MET A 40 7.41 15.59 -6.23
C MET A 40 8.53 16.03 -7.17
N ARG A 41 9.63 16.58 -6.61
CA ARG A 41 10.80 16.98 -7.39
C ARG A 41 11.53 15.77 -8.00
N ARG A 42 11.77 14.71 -7.20
CA ARG A 42 12.43 13.49 -7.69
C ARG A 42 11.58 12.79 -8.76
N LEU A 43 10.27 12.74 -8.53
CA LEU A 43 9.32 12.18 -9.49
C LEU A 43 9.34 12.95 -10.82
N ALA A 44 9.34 14.28 -10.79
CA ALA A 44 9.44 15.13 -11.97
C ALA A 44 10.76 14.88 -12.73
N THR A 45 11.87 14.76 -12.02
CA THR A 45 13.18 14.42 -12.60
C THR A 45 13.16 13.05 -13.27
N ARG A 46 12.55 12.03 -12.65
CA ARG A 46 12.43 10.67 -13.23
C ARG A 46 11.56 10.62 -14.49
N LEU A 47 10.59 11.52 -14.61
CA LEU A 47 9.67 11.62 -15.75
C LEU A 47 10.15 12.62 -16.82
N ASP A 48 11.27 13.30 -16.58
CA ASP A 48 11.80 14.37 -17.44
C ASP A 48 10.76 15.48 -17.72
N VAL A 49 10.10 15.94 -16.65
CA VAL A 49 9.11 17.02 -16.71
C VAL A 49 9.38 18.08 -15.65
N GLN A 50 8.76 19.25 -15.84
CA GLN A 50 8.74 20.26 -14.77
C GLN A 50 7.82 19.79 -13.61
N PRO A 51 8.17 20.06 -12.33
CA PRO A 51 7.33 19.71 -11.21
C PRO A 51 5.89 20.24 -11.30
N SER A 52 5.69 21.40 -11.92
CA SER A 52 4.37 21.98 -12.19
C SER A 52 3.45 21.08 -13.02
N ALA A 53 4.01 20.26 -13.91
CA ALA A 53 3.22 19.33 -14.72
C ALA A 53 2.58 18.22 -13.87
N LEU A 54 3.21 17.83 -12.77
CA LEU A 54 2.68 16.79 -11.88
C LEU A 54 1.47 17.27 -11.07
N TYR A 55 1.44 18.55 -10.72
CA TYR A 55 0.34 19.14 -9.92
C TYR A 55 -0.99 19.20 -10.67
N TRP A 56 -0.99 19.06 -12.00
CA TRP A 56 -2.20 18.85 -12.78
C TRP A 56 -2.86 17.49 -12.54
N HIS A 57 -2.07 16.48 -12.19
CA HIS A 57 -2.55 15.13 -11.89
C HIS A 57 -2.78 14.92 -10.40
N PHE A 58 -1.84 15.40 -9.57
CA PHE A 58 -1.85 15.25 -8.13
C PHE A 58 -1.56 16.61 -7.48
N PRO A 59 -2.57 17.30 -6.95
CA PRO A 59 -2.44 18.65 -6.40
C PRO A 59 -1.39 18.79 -5.28
N ASN A 60 -1.06 17.68 -4.61
CA ASN A 60 -0.04 17.62 -3.57
C ASN A 60 0.49 16.18 -3.41
N LYS A 61 1.53 16.01 -2.57
CA LYS A 61 2.10 14.68 -2.28
C LYS A 61 1.07 13.75 -1.65
N GLN A 62 0.18 14.24 -0.81
CA GLN A 62 -0.82 13.43 -0.10
C GLN A 62 -1.84 12.81 -1.08
N SER A 63 -2.29 13.56 -2.09
CA SER A 63 -3.16 13.00 -3.13
C SER A 63 -2.46 11.94 -3.98
N LEU A 64 -1.16 12.10 -4.25
CA LEU A 64 -0.37 11.06 -4.88
C LEU A 64 -0.26 9.82 -3.97
N LEU A 65 0.06 9.99 -2.68
CA LEU A 65 0.15 8.87 -1.74
C LEU A 65 -1.18 8.13 -1.59
N ALA A 66 -2.32 8.82 -1.64
CA ALA A 66 -3.64 8.19 -1.64
C ALA A 66 -3.83 7.26 -2.86
N GLU A 67 -3.46 7.72 -4.06
CA GLU A 67 -3.47 6.90 -5.27
C GLU A 67 -2.53 5.68 -5.14
N LEU A 68 -1.32 5.85 -4.55
CA LEU A 68 -0.40 4.74 -4.33
C LEU A 68 -0.98 3.74 -3.31
N SER A 69 -1.58 4.22 -2.23
CA SER A 69 -2.29 3.41 -1.24
C SER A 69 -3.36 2.54 -1.89
N ASP A 70 -4.19 3.13 -2.75
CA ASP A 70 -5.26 2.41 -3.44
C ASP A 70 -4.71 1.32 -4.37
N ARG A 71 -3.61 1.59 -5.06
CA ARG A 71 -2.94 0.59 -5.90
C ARG A 71 -2.31 -0.55 -5.09
N ILE A 72 -1.67 -0.24 -3.96
CA ILE A 72 -1.09 -1.22 -3.04
C ILE A 72 -2.19 -2.14 -2.52
N VAL A 73 -3.25 -1.56 -1.93
CA VAL A 73 -4.38 -2.31 -1.37
C VAL A 73 -5.12 -3.09 -2.46
N GLY A 74 -5.29 -2.51 -3.65
CA GLY A 74 -5.95 -3.16 -4.79
C GLY A 74 -5.30 -4.48 -5.21
N ARG A 75 -3.99 -4.66 -4.98
CA ARG A 75 -3.30 -5.94 -5.24
C ARG A 75 -3.80 -7.08 -4.37
N ALA A 76 -4.31 -6.82 -3.18
CA ALA A 76 -4.80 -7.85 -2.28
C ALA A 76 -5.89 -8.74 -2.94
N ALA A 77 -6.70 -8.16 -3.84
CA ALA A 77 -7.71 -8.93 -4.59
C ALA A 77 -7.09 -10.02 -5.48
N SER A 78 -5.93 -9.74 -6.10
CA SER A 78 -5.22 -10.70 -6.96
C SER A 78 -4.36 -11.69 -6.19
N LEU A 79 -4.08 -11.40 -4.92
CA LEU A 79 -3.27 -12.23 -4.02
C LEU A 79 -4.13 -13.09 -3.09
N LEU A 80 -5.45 -12.95 -3.16
CA LEU A 80 -6.36 -13.69 -2.31
C LEU A 80 -6.38 -15.17 -2.67
N HIS A 81 -5.92 -16.00 -1.74
CA HIS A 81 -6.00 -17.46 -1.82
C HIS A 81 -6.91 -17.99 -0.72
N GLY A 82 -8.06 -18.52 -1.11
CA GLY A 82 -9.09 -18.98 -0.17
C GLY A 82 -10.16 -17.93 0.14
N SER A 83 -10.82 -18.08 1.29
CA SER A 83 -11.88 -17.19 1.74
C SER A 83 -11.84 -16.97 3.25
N GLY A 84 -12.58 -15.98 3.73
CA GLY A 84 -12.69 -15.64 5.15
C GLY A 84 -11.61 -14.70 5.67
N VAL A 85 -11.71 -14.38 6.94
CA VAL A 85 -10.93 -13.35 7.62
C VAL A 85 -9.41 -13.57 7.51
N VAL A 86 -8.96 -14.80 7.71
CA VAL A 86 -7.52 -15.13 7.67
C VAL A 86 -6.95 -14.94 6.26
N ALA A 87 -7.69 -15.36 5.23
CA ALA A 87 -7.27 -15.22 3.84
C ALA A 87 -7.19 -13.74 3.43
N GLU A 88 -8.17 -12.92 3.81
CA GLU A 88 -8.17 -11.49 3.54
C GLU A 88 -7.02 -10.75 4.26
N ALA A 89 -6.77 -11.07 5.52
CA ALA A 89 -5.65 -10.49 6.27
C ALA A 89 -4.29 -10.83 5.64
N ARG A 90 -4.09 -12.09 5.19
CA ARG A 90 -2.88 -12.51 4.48
C ARG A 90 -2.72 -11.81 3.14
N ALA A 91 -3.78 -11.76 2.32
CA ALA A 91 -3.73 -11.07 1.04
C ALA A 91 -3.39 -9.58 1.19
N LEU A 92 -3.90 -8.91 2.23
CA LEU A 92 -3.55 -7.54 2.54
C LEU A 92 -2.08 -7.42 2.97
N ARG A 93 -1.58 -8.29 3.86
CA ARG A 93 -0.16 -8.31 4.25
C ARG A 93 0.74 -8.46 3.02
N ASP A 94 0.46 -9.42 2.16
CA ASP A 94 1.27 -9.70 0.97
C ASP A 94 1.25 -8.51 0.00
N ALA A 95 0.11 -7.83 -0.14
CA ALA A 95 0.00 -6.61 -0.94
C ALA A 95 0.85 -5.45 -0.38
N LEU A 96 0.87 -5.28 0.94
CA LEU A 96 1.68 -4.26 1.62
C LEU A 96 3.18 -4.57 1.51
N LEU A 97 3.58 -5.83 1.68
CA LEU A 97 4.98 -6.27 1.58
C LEU A 97 5.52 -6.19 0.15
N ALA A 98 4.65 -6.13 -0.85
CA ALA A 98 5.06 -6.02 -2.26
C ALA A 98 5.75 -4.70 -2.61
N TYR A 99 5.70 -3.71 -1.72
CA TYR A 99 6.35 -2.40 -1.89
C TYR A 99 7.06 -2.00 -0.61
N ARG A 100 8.28 -1.47 -0.76
CA ARG A 100 8.99 -0.85 0.35
C ARG A 100 8.13 0.24 0.98
N ASP A 101 8.06 0.30 2.30
CA ASP A 101 7.24 1.24 3.08
C ASP A 101 5.72 1.20 2.76
N GLY A 102 5.22 0.10 2.14
CA GLY A 102 3.82 -0.02 1.73
C GLY A 102 2.84 0.14 2.89
N ALA A 103 3.15 -0.41 4.07
CA ALA A 103 2.31 -0.24 5.25
C ALA A 103 2.29 1.20 5.76
N GLU A 104 3.43 1.93 5.68
CA GLU A 104 3.50 3.34 6.08
C GLU A 104 2.69 4.23 5.14
N VAL A 105 2.79 4.00 3.82
CA VAL A 105 1.97 4.73 2.82
C VAL A 105 0.48 4.55 3.11
N VAL A 106 0.02 3.32 3.29
CA VAL A 106 -1.40 3.02 3.54
C VAL A 106 -1.84 3.59 4.88
N SER A 107 -1.06 3.38 5.95
CA SER A 107 -1.40 3.87 7.30
C SER A 107 -1.50 5.41 7.34
N SER A 108 -0.54 6.12 6.73
CA SER A 108 -0.53 7.58 6.71
C SER A 108 -1.71 8.16 5.93
N THR A 109 -2.10 7.55 4.81
CA THR A 109 -3.24 8.02 4.01
C THR A 109 -4.57 7.78 4.72
N LEU A 110 -4.74 6.62 5.37
CA LEU A 110 -5.91 6.32 6.20
C LEU A 110 -6.06 7.29 7.37
N ALA A 111 -4.96 7.63 8.06
CA ALA A 111 -4.97 8.59 9.16
C ALA A 111 -5.40 9.99 8.74
N LEU A 112 -5.18 10.36 7.46
CA LEU A 112 -5.62 11.62 6.87
C LEU A 112 -7.06 11.55 6.32
N GLY A 113 -7.72 10.40 6.37
CA GLY A 113 -9.03 10.19 5.73
C GLY A 113 -8.96 10.22 4.20
N LEU A 114 -7.80 9.89 3.63
CA LEU A 114 -7.55 9.84 2.19
C LEU A 114 -7.48 8.40 1.70
N GLY A 115 -7.63 8.22 0.39
CA GLY A 115 -7.60 6.89 -0.24
C GLY A 115 -8.91 6.12 -0.11
N SER A 116 -8.94 4.94 -0.70
CA SER A 116 -10.11 4.06 -0.69
C SER A 116 -10.27 3.33 0.64
N PRO A 117 -11.49 3.13 1.16
CA PRO A 117 -11.75 2.29 2.31
C PRO A 117 -11.59 0.78 2.02
N ALA A 118 -11.15 0.40 0.82
CA ALA A 118 -11.17 -0.99 0.32
C ALA A 118 -10.50 -2.01 1.27
N ALA A 119 -9.41 -1.65 1.96
CA ALA A 119 -8.78 -2.55 2.92
C ALA A 119 -9.70 -2.85 4.12
N LEU A 120 -10.35 -1.82 4.66
CA LEU A 120 -11.30 -1.97 5.77
C LEU A 120 -12.57 -2.70 5.30
N ASP A 121 -13.10 -2.33 4.14
CA ASP A 121 -14.33 -2.92 3.59
C ASP A 121 -14.17 -4.43 3.37
N ARG A 122 -13.05 -4.89 2.84
CA ARG A 122 -12.76 -6.31 2.61
C ARG A 122 -12.71 -7.10 3.92
N LEU A 123 -11.97 -6.60 4.92
CA LEU A 123 -11.90 -7.24 6.23
C LEU A 123 -13.24 -7.24 6.94
N THR A 124 -13.98 -6.13 6.87
CA THR A 124 -15.34 -6.02 7.43
C THR A 124 -16.30 -7.00 6.76
N ALA A 125 -16.27 -7.10 5.42
CA ALA A 125 -17.10 -8.03 4.67
C ALA A 125 -16.77 -9.49 5.00
N ALA A 126 -15.49 -9.82 5.18
CA ALA A 126 -15.07 -11.17 5.59
C ALA A 126 -15.62 -11.56 6.97
N VAL A 127 -15.57 -10.63 7.94
CA VAL A 127 -16.15 -10.84 9.28
C VAL A 127 -17.67 -10.95 9.21
N ALA A 128 -18.34 -10.08 8.45
CA ALA A 128 -19.79 -10.11 8.28
C ALA A 128 -20.28 -11.42 7.65
N ALA A 129 -19.51 -12.01 6.72
CA ALA A 129 -19.79 -13.29 6.09
C ALA A 129 -19.81 -14.48 7.10
N GLU A 130 -19.18 -14.32 8.26
CA GLU A 130 -19.21 -15.30 9.35
C GLU A 130 -20.44 -15.14 10.28
N GLY A 131 -21.38 -14.24 9.94
CA GLY A 131 -22.65 -14.05 10.65
C GLY A 131 -22.63 -13.02 11.79
N PHE A 132 -21.56 -12.23 11.92
CA PHE A 132 -21.51 -11.16 12.89
C PHE A 132 -22.36 -9.94 12.48
N SER A 133 -22.88 -9.21 13.47
CA SER A 133 -23.63 -7.98 13.21
C SER A 133 -22.75 -6.90 12.53
N PRO A 134 -23.33 -5.96 11.76
CA PRO A 134 -22.55 -4.92 11.07
C PRO A 134 -21.65 -4.09 11.99
N ASP A 135 -22.10 -3.78 13.21
CA ASP A 135 -21.30 -3.04 14.20
C ASP A 135 -20.08 -3.85 14.68
N VAL A 136 -20.27 -5.13 14.98
CA VAL A 136 -19.18 -6.05 15.37
C VAL A 136 -18.23 -6.26 14.21
N ALA A 137 -18.74 -6.46 13.00
CA ALA A 137 -17.92 -6.67 11.81
C ALA A 137 -17.03 -5.44 11.50
N THR A 138 -17.58 -4.22 11.64
CA THR A 138 -16.80 -2.99 11.43
C THR A 138 -15.69 -2.84 12.48
N ARG A 139 -15.99 -3.08 13.75
CA ARG A 139 -15.01 -2.99 14.83
C ARG A 139 -13.91 -4.04 14.70
N ALA A 140 -14.28 -5.27 14.36
CA ALA A 140 -13.33 -6.36 14.14
C ALA A 140 -12.47 -6.11 12.91
N GLY A 141 -13.07 -5.66 11.79
CA GLY A 141 -12.35 -5.26 10.58
C GLY A 141 -11.34 -4.16 10.85
N THR A 142 -11.72 -3.14 11.63
CA THR A 142 -10.82 -2.06 12.05
C THR A 142 -9.66 -2.58 12.90
N THR A 143 -9.94 -3.47 13.84
CA THR A 143 -8.91 -4.08 14.70
C THR A 143 -7.92 -4.89 13.89
N LEU A 144 -8.42 -5.72 12.96
CA LEU A 144 -7.60 -6.51 12.04
C LEU A 144 -6.76 -5.62 11.15
N LEU A 145 -7.32 -4.55 10.58
CA LEU A 145 -6.60 -3.60 9.75
C LEU A 145 -5.43 -2.97 10.51
N HIS A 146 -5.65 -2.49 11.72
CA HIS A 146 -4.59 -1.91 12.54
C HIS A 146 -3.52 -2.94 12.91
N PHE A 147 -3.91 -4.18 13.21
CA PHE A 147 -2.96 -5.27 13.45
C PHE A 147 -2.10 -5.53 12.21
N VAL A 148 -2.72 -5.70 11.03
CA VAL A 148 -2.01 -5.96 9.77
C VAL A 148 -1.03 -4.84 9.46
N LEU A 149 -1.49 -3.58 9.51
CA LEU A 149 -0.65 -2.42 9.22
C LEU A 149 0.54 -2.31 10.19
N GLY A 150 0.30 -2.47 11.48
CA GLY A 150 1.35 -2.36 12.50
C GLY A 150 2.37 -3.51 12.39
N HIS A 151 1.90 -4.74 12.18
CA HIS A 151 2.76 -5.91 12.01
C HIS A 151 3.64 -5.78 10.77
N VAL A 152 3.04 -5.45 9.61
CA VAL A 152 3.77 -5.29 8.35
C VAL A 152 4.74 -4.11 8.40
N TRP A 153 4.36 -2.99 9.01
CA TRP A 153 5.27 -1.86 9.20
C TRP A 153 6.52 -2.28 9.99
N HIS A 154 6.32 -3.01 11.10
CA HIS A 154 7.44 -3.52 11.89
C HIS A 154 8.31 -4.52 11.10
N GLU A 155 7.70 -5.40 10.32
CA GLU A 155 8.39 -6.34 9.43
C GLU A 155 9.24 -5.60 8.38
N GLN A 156 8.68 -4.58 7.72
CA GLN A 156 9.38 -3.77 6.74
C GLN A 156 10.55 -2.99 7.36
N GLN A 157 10.36 -2.39 8.53
CA GLN A 157 11.45 -1.72 9.26
C GLN A 157 12.57 -2.71 9.62
N ARG A 158 12.20 -3.90 10.07
CA ARG A 158 13.17 -4.94 10.38
C ARG A 158 14.00 -5.35 9.18
N LEU A 159 13.36 -5.58 8.02
CA LEU A 159 14.05 -5.91 6.77
C LEU A 159 15.00 -4.80 6.32
N GLN A 160 14.61 -3.53 6.49
CA GLN A 160 15.46 -2.39 6.16
C GLN A 160 16.70 -2.32 7.07
N TYR A 161 16.53 -2.47 8.38
CA TYR A 161 17.64 -2.45 9.34
C TYR A 161 18.57 -3.66 9.18
N ASP A 162 18.02 -4.82 8.83
CA ASP A 162 18.80 -6.02 8.55
C ASP A 162 19.68 -5.84 7.30
N SER A 163 19.13 -5.23 6.25
CA SER A 163 19.85 -4.97 5.00
C SER A 163 21.08 -4.07 5.16
N VAL A 164 21.09 -3.21 6.19
CA VAL A 164 22.23 -2.32 6.52
C VAL A 164 23.06 -2.82 7.72
N GLY A 165 22.77 -4.04 8.22
CA GLY A 165 23.57 -4.70 9.24
C GLY A 165 23.52 -4.08 10.65
N VAL A 166 22.47 -3.32 10.98
CA VAL A 166 22.31 -2.67 12.31
C VAL A 166 21.41 -3.44 13.27
N VAL A 167 20.89 -4.60 12.84
CA VAL A 167 20.08 -5.45 13.69
C VAL A 167 20.96 -6.13 14.74
N ALA A 168 20.52 -6.09 16.01
CA ALA A 168 21.26 -6.69 17.11
C ALA A 168 21.43 -8.22 16.90
N PRO A 169 22.63 -8.77 17.20
CA PRO A 169 22.84 -10.22 17.14
C PRO A 169 21.83 -10.96 18.03
N GLY A 170 21.21 -12.02 17.48
CA GLY A 170 20.23 -12.83 18.22
C GLY A 170 18.82 -12.22 18.35
N ALA A 171 18.56 -11.08 17.72
CA ALA A 171 17.21 -10.51 17.69
C ALA A 171 16.24 -11.44 16.93
N THR A 172 15.09 -11.73 17.52
CA THR A 172 14.07 -12.62 16.95
C THR A 172 13.59 -12.10 15.59
N PRO A 173 13.60 -12.90 14.52
CA PRO A 173 13.03 -12.51 13.24
C PRO A 173 11.52 -12.25 13.36
N VAL A 174 11.01 -11.25 12.66
CA VAL A 174 9.56 -11.14 12.41
C VAL A 174 9.21 -12.15 11.32
N CYS A 175 8.25 -13.03 11.58
CA CYS A 175 7.96 -14.13 10.67
C CYS A 175 6.46 -14.30 10.38
N ASP A 176 6.15 -15.04 9.31
CA ASP A 176 4.78 -15.37 8.93
C ASP A 176 4.01 -16.09 10.04
N ALA A 177 4.69 -16.89 10.87
CA ALA A 177 4.05 -17.60 11.98
C ALA A 177 3.51 -16.63 13.05
N ASP A 178 4.23 -15.53 13.35
CA ASP A 178 3.80 -14.52 14.31
C ASP A 178 2.58 -13.75 13.78
N PHE A 179 2.61 -13.43 12.48
CA PHE A 179 1.45 -12.82 11.80
C PHE A 179 0.23 -13.74 11.85
N ALA A 180 0.40 -15.01 11.45
CA ALA A 180 -0.67 -15.99 11.46
C ALA A 180 -1.25 -16.19 12.85
N PHE A 181 -0.40 -16.28 13.89
CA PHE A 181 -0.81 -16.38 15.29
C PHE A 181 -1.64 -15.16 15.72
N GLY A 182 -1.21 -13.95 15.39
CA GLY A 182 -1.93 -12.73 15.76
C GLY A 182 -3.31 -12.63 15.10
N VAL A 183 -3.42 -12.95 13.80
CA VAL A 183 -4.73 -13.00 13.12
C VAL A 183 -5.64 -14.06 13.74
N ASP A 184 -5.13 -15.28 14.02
CA ASP A 184 -5.89 -16.35 14.62
C ASP A 184 -6.36 -15.99 16.03
N LEU A 185 -5.51 -15.34 16.83
CA LEU A 185 -5.86 -14.85 18.17
C LEU A 185 -7.03 -13.86 18.12
N ILE A 186 -6.98 -12.88 17.22
CA ILE A 186 -8.06 -11.90 17.05
C ILE A 186 -9.34 -12.61 16.58
N HIS A 187 -9.24 -13.50 15.62
CA HIS A 187 -10.37 -14.22 15.04
C HIS A 187 -11.06 -15.12 16.07
N ARG A 188 -10.29 -15.92 16.84
CA ARG A 188 -10.85 -16.76 17.93
C ARG A 188 -11.44 -15.90 19.05
N GLY A 189 -10.79 -14.80 19.42
CA GLY A 189 -11.30 -13.86 20.41
C GLY A 189 -12.64 -13.27 20.01
N LEU A 190 -12.84 -12.97 18.72
CA LEU A 190 -14.09 -12.49 18.18
C LEU A 190 -15.23 -13.52 18.38
N HIS A 191 -15.00 -14.78 18.00
CA HIS A 191 -15.98 -15.86 18.20
C HIS A 191 -16.28 -16.13 19.68
N ALA A 192 -15.26 -16.13 20.54
CA ALA A 192 -15.44 -16.31 21.97
C ALA A 192 -16.27 -15.18 22.61
N SER A 193 -16.11 -13.95 22.10
CA SER A 193 -16.87 -12.79 22.60
C SER A 193 -18.34 -12.85 22.20
N ALA A 194 -18.65 -13.37 21.02
CA ALA A 194 -20.02 -13.53 20.53
C ALA A 194 -20.80 -14.65 21.25
N SER A 195 -20.08 -15.62 21.83
CA SER A 195 -20.66 -16.76 22.55
C SER A 195 -20.97 -16.47 24.03
N ARG A 196 -20.64 -15.27 24.54
CA ARG A 196 -20.93 -14.88 25.94
C ARG A 196 -22.33 -14.29 26.00
N PRO A 197 -23.27 -14.88 26.74
CA PRO A 197 -24.55 -14.24 27.04
C PRO A 197 -24.32 -12.93 27.78
N ALA A 198 -25.10 -11.90 27.45
CA ALA A 198 -25.11 -10.58 28.10
C ALA A 198 -25.57 -10.68 29.56
#